data_322561df7c3c6ff0c3d3a378d0a1de00
#
_entry.id   322561df7c3c6ff0c3d3a378d0a1de00
#
_cell.length_a   1.000
_cell.length_b   1.000
_cell.length_c   1.000
_cell.angle_alpha   90.00
_cell.angle_beta   90.00
_cell.angle_gamma   90.00
#
_symmetry.space_group_name_H-M   'P 1'
#
loop_
_entity.id
_entity.type
_entity.pdbx_description
1 polymer ?
#
loop_
_entity_poly.entity_id
_entity_poly.type
_entity_poly.pdbx_seq_one_letter_code
_entity_poly.pdbx_strand_id
1 'polypeptide(L)'
;MMVPPIIGVKVAVSDHRSSNPTGEELIRLATAARRAGLLSCTPGLVTMHMGSGKGGLDPIFYVLDHSDVPAKNLLPTHMHRNQALIDQGVELVRRGGFIDFTAGCDDQELEVNADKLAACLSQEGVTADHVTMSSDAYGSQPRFDDKGECIGLTYASPKYLHKTIQGLVKRGMPLEEALKLLTTTPANILGKTGVKGCVAQGAGADLLVLGEGLAIEGLFARGRTALWQGKTLMKGKFE
;
A
#
# COMPACT_ATOMS: atom_id res chain seq x y z
N MET A 1 21.03 -2.92 3.18
CA MET A 1 19.97 -3.80 3.67
C MET A 1 20.53 -5.09 4.32
N MET A 2 21.63 -4.96 5.05
CA MET A 2 22.20 -6.07 5.83
C MET A 2 21.61 -6.19 7.25
N VAL A 3 20.64 -5.30 7.58
CA VAL A 3 19.96 -5.27 8.88
C VAL A 3 18.53 -5.78 8.69
N PRO A 4 18.20 -6.97 9.17
CA PRO A 4 16.80 -7.38 9.22
C PRO A 4 16.04 -6.47 10.22
N PRO A 5 14.91 -5.94 9.88
CA PRO A 5 13.99 -6.25 8.78
C PRO A 5 13.99 -5.23 7.61
N ILE A 6 15.11 -4.62 7.28
CA ILE A 6 15.17 -3.65 6.17
C ILE A 6 15.10 -4.41 4.84
N ILE A 7 14.03 -4.20 4.08
CA ILE A 7 13.71 -4.92 2.83
C ILE A 7 13.72 -4.04 1.59
N GLY A 8 13.87 -2.74 1.77
CA GLY A 8 13.81 -1.75 0.68
C GLY A 8 14.16 -0.36 1.14
N VAL A 9 13.91 0.60 0.28
CA VAL A 9 14.10 2.03 0.52
C VAL A 9 12.83 2.81 0.19
N LYS A 10 12.69 4.01 0.74
CA LYS A 10 11.58 4.93 0.43
C LYS A 10 12.13 6.23 -0.13
N VAL A 11 11.43 6.78 -1.14
CA VAL A 11 11.73 8.08 -1.74
C VAL A 11 10.41 8.79 -2.07
N ALA A 12 10.39 10.11 -2.09
CA ALA A 12 9.27 10.87 -2.61
C ALA A 12 9.53 11.26 -4.07
N VAL A 13 8.51 11.18 -4.91
CA VAL A 13 8.57 11.42 -6.36
C VAL A 13 7.41 12.32 -6.76
N SER A 14 7.67 13.29 -7.63
CA SER A 14 6.66 14.24 -8.12
C SER A 14 5.91 14.95 -6.98
N ASP A 15 6.59 15.21 -5.86
CA ASP A 15 6.07 15.91 -4.70
C ASP A 15 6.83 17.23 -4.50
N HIS A 16 6.09 18.35 -4.56
CA HIS A 16 6.63 19.69 -4.40
C HIS A 16 7.29 19.94 -3.01
N ARG A 17 7.03 19.06 -2.04
CA ARG A 17 7.57 19.12 -0.67
C ARG A 17 8.83 18.28 -0.48
N SER A 18 9.32 17.63 -1.54
CA SER A 18 10.44 16.70 -1.47
C SER A 18 11.56 17.07 -2.44
N SER A 19 12.66 16.32 -2.36
CA SER A 19 13.81 16.46 -3.26
C SER A 19 13.51 16.15 -4.73
N ASN A 20 12.39 15.54 -5.05
CA ASN A 20 11.89 15.26 -6.39
C ASN A 20 12.98 14.71 -7.35
N PRO A 21 13.43 13.45 -7.16
CA PRO A 21 14.56 12.91 -7.89
C PRO A 21 14.27 12.84 -9.40
N THR A 22 15.31 13.04 -10.19
CA THR A 22 15.29 12.80 -11.63
C THR A 22 15.21 11.30 -11.95
N GLY A 23 14.86 10.94 -13.18
CA GLY A 23 14.85 9.53 -13.62
C GLY A 23 16.21 8.85 -13.42
N GLU A 24 17.32 9.54 -13.72
CA GLU A 24 18.69 9.02 -13.52
C GLU A 24 19.02 8.75 -12.04
N GLU A 25 18.65 9.64 -11.14
CA GLU A 25 18.83 9.45 -9.71
C GLU A 25 17.98 8.29 -9.21
N LEU A 26 16.77 8.14 -9.73
CA LEU A 26 15.88 7.05 -9.39
C LEU A 26 16.41 5.70 -9.92
N ILE A 27 17.03 5.65 -11.12
CA ILE A 27 17.73 4.46 -11.64
C ILE A 27 18.84 4.04 -10.68
N ARG A 28 19.67 4.97 -10.22
CA ARG A 28 20.77 4.66 -9.28
C ARG A 28 20.25 4.10 -7.97
N LEU A 29 19.22 4.72 -7.41
CA LEU A 29 18.57 4.29 -6.17
C LEU A 29 17.96 2.87 -6.33
N ALA A 30 17.17 2.67 -7.39
CA ALA A 30 16.47 1.42 -7.63
C ALA A 30 17.45 0.27 -7.92
N THR A 31 18.52 0.53 -8.68
CA THR A 31 19.59 -0.44 -8.93
C THR A 31 20.30 -0.81 -7.63
N ALA A 32 20.63 0.15 -6.78
CA ALA A 32 21.26 -0.10 -5.50
C ALA A 32 20.36 -0.90 -4.55
N ALA A 33 19.07 -0.56 -4.49
CA ALA A 33 18.08 -1.29 -3.69
C ALA A 33 17.92 -2.73 -4.17
N ARG A 34 17.78 -2.94 -5.48
CA ARG A 34 17.70 -4.28 -6.09
C ARG A 34 18.95 -5.13 -5.79
N ARG A 35 20.15 -4.58 -6.00
CA ARG A 35 21.40 -5.28 -5.70
C ARG A 35 21.51 -5.67 -4.23
N ALA A 36 21.18 -4.74 -3.34
CA ALA A 36 21.17 -5.03 -1.91
C ALA A 36 20.12 -6.11 -1.56
N GLY A 37 18.96 -6.10 -2.21
CA GLY A 37 17.93 -7.14 -2.08
C GLY A 37 18.44 -8.52 -2.51
N LEU A 38 19.11 -8.62 -3.65
CA LEU A 38 19.71 -9.86 -4.13
C LEU A 38 20.74 -10.42 -3.15
N LEU A 39 21.59 -9.56 -2.57
CA LEU A 39 22.62 -9.96 -1.62
C LEU A 39 22.08 -10.38 -0.25
N SER A 40 20.94 -9.83 0.16
CA SER A 40 20.31 -10.07 1.46
C SER A 40 19.08 -10.99 1.41
N CYS A 41 18.78 -11.56 0.24
CA CYS A 41 17.58 -12.38 0.01
C CYS A 41 16.29 -11.66 0.44
N THR A 42 16.19 -10.36 0.13
CA THR A 42 15.02 -9.53 0.37
C THR A 42 14.49 -8.95 -0.94
N PRO A 43 13.26 -8.41 -0.99
CA PRO A 43 12.67 -7.88 -2.23
C PRO A 43 13.48 -6.78 -2.92
N GLY A 44 14.25 -5.98 -2.19
CA GLY A 44 14.94 -4.82 -2.76
C GLY A 44 13.97 -3.77 -3.30
N LEU A 45 12.87 -3.56 -2.59
CA LEU A 45 11.76 -2.70 -2.98
C LEU A 45 12.13 -1.22 -2.89
N VAL A 46 11.65 -0.42 -3.83
CA VAL A 46 11.63 1.04 -3.74
C VAL A 46 10.18 1.48 -3.59
N THR A 47 9.80 1.89 -2.38
CA THR A 47 8.48 2.49 -2.14
C THR A 47 8.55 3.98 -2.44
N MET A 48 7.66 4.46 -3.30
CA MET A 48 7.66 5.84 -3.75
C MET A 48 6.41 6.57 -3.27
N HIS A 49 6.61 7.57 -2.41
CA HIS A 49 5.55 8.50 -2.03
C HIS A 49 5.27 9.41 -3.23
N MET A 50 4.12 9.21 -3.85
CA MET A 50 3.72 10.04 -4.99
C MET A 50 3.09 11.34 -4.51
N GLY A 51 3.65 12.45 -4.97
CA GLY A 51 3.01 13.75 -4.83
C GLY A 51 1.94 13.99 -5.89
N SER A 52 1.37 15.20 -5.89
CA SER A 52 0.44 15.68 -6.93
C SER A 52 1.13 16.51 -8.01
N GLY A 53 2.45 16.43 -8.13
CA GLY A 53 3.25 17.13 -9.12
C GLY A 53 2.96 16.65 -10.54
N LYS A 54 3.17 17.55 -11.53
CA LYS A 54 2.84 17.32 -12.94
C LYS A 54 3.55 16.11 -13.58
N GLY A 55 4.71 15.73 -13.05
CA GLY A 55 5.49 14.60 -13.59
C GLY A 55 4.88 13.23 -13.29
N GLY A 56 3.96 13.13 -12.31
CA GLY A 56 3.33 11.85 -11.99
C GLY A 56 4.32 10.69 -11.90
N LEU A 57 4.08 9.60 -12.65
CA LEU A 57 4.94 8.43 -12.74
C LEU A 57 6.01 8.51 -13.84
N ASP A 58 6.18 9.64 -14.54
CA ASP A 58 7.18 9.75 -15.62
C ASP A 58 8.60 9.34 -15.18
N PRO A 59 9.11 9.71 -13.97
CA PRO A 59 10.41 9.24 -13.51
C PRO A 59 10.48 7.72 -13.32
N ILE A 60 9.35 7.08 -12.98
CA ILE A 60 9.25 5.62 -12.83
C ILE A 60 9.30 4.94 -14.19
N PHE A 61 8.55 5.45 -15.17
CA PHE A 61 8.62 4.95 -16.55
C PHE A 61 10.01 5.13 -17.12
N TYR A 62 10.66 6.26 -16.84
CA TYR A 62 12.05 6.48 -17.24
C TYR A 62 12.97 5.36 -16.71
N VAL A 63 12.81 4.95 -15.43
CA VAL A 63 13.57 3.81 -14.87
C VAL A 63 13.32 2.53 -15.66
N LEU A 64 12.06 2.24 -15.98
CA LEU A 64 11.69 1.02 -16.70
C LEU A 64 12.20 1.00 -18.14
N ASP A 65 12.29 2.16 -18.79
CA ASP A 65 12.68 2.28 -20.20
C ASP A 65 14.21 2.38 -20.37
N HIS A 66 14.95 2.78 -19.32
CA HIS A 66 16.39 3.04 -19.39
C HIS A 66 17.23 2.19 -18.43
N SER A 67 16.66 1.15 -17.80
CA SER A 67 17.39 0.27 -16.91
C SER A 67 16.82 -1.15 -16.87
N ASP A 68 17.57 -2.10 -16.30
CA ASP A 68 17.13 -3.48 -16.07
C ASP A 68 16.37 -3.67 -14.74
N VAL A 69 15.91 -2.60 -14.12
CA VAL A 69 15.12 -2.69 -12.88
C VAL A 69 13.71 -3.16 -13.22
N PRO A 70 13.27 -4.34 -12.75
CA PRO A 70 11.93 -4.82 -13.06
C PRO A 70 10.86 -3.97 -12.35
N ALA A 71 9.69 -3.80 -12.99
CA ALA A 71 8.57 -3.03 -12.46
C ALA A 71 8.15 -3.48 -11.05
N LYS A 72 8.24 -4.77 -10.74
CA LYS A 72 7.91 -5.33 -9.42
C LYS A 72 8.77 -4.81 -8.25
N ASN A 73 9.92 -4.17 -8.53
CA ASN A 73 10.73 -3.53 -7.50
C ASN A 73 10.30 -2.11 -7.17
N LEU A 74 9.34 -1.55 -7.93
CA LEU A 74 8.88 -0.17 -7.82
C LEU A 74 7.44 -0.16 -7.31
N LEU A 75 7.20 0.46 -6.15
CA LEU A 75 5.87 0.52 -5.54
C LEU A 75 5.48 1.98 -5.25
N PRO A 76 4.82 2.66 -6.21
CA PRO A 76 4.23 3.97 -5.94
C PRO A 76 3.03 3.84 -5.01
N THR A 77 3.01 4.67 -3.95
CA THR A 77 1.88 4.79 -3.02
C THR A 77 1.17 6.14 -3.17
N HIS A 78 -0.02 6.27 -2.62
CA HIS A 78 -0.91 7.43 -2.72
C HIS A 78 -1.48 7.66 -4.12
N MET A 79 -1.72 6.58 -4.86
CA MET A 79 -2.23 6.65 -6.24
C MET A 79 -3.62 7.31 -6.36
N HIS A 80 -4.39 7.36 -5.27
CA HIS A 80 -5.72 7.99 -5.19
C HIS A 80 -5.70 9.52 -5.36
N ARG A 81 -4.54 10.20 -5.29
CA ARG A 81 -4.45 11.67 -5.21
C ARG A 81 -5.07 12.40 -6.40
N ASN A 82 -4.91 11.88 -7.61
CA ASN A 82 -5.56 12.44 -8.80
C ASN A 82 -5.76 11.37 -9.89
N GLN A 83 -6.59 11.67 -10.87
CA GLN A 83 -6.92 10.71 -11.94
C GLN A 83 -5.71 10.36 -12.81
N ALA A 84 -4.85 11.34 -13.11
CA ALA A 84 -3.66 11.10 -13.94
C ALA A 84 -2.71 10.07 -13.30
N LEU A 85 -2.55 10.09 -11.97
CA LEU A 85 -1.78 9.06 -11.25
C LEU A 85 -2.44 7.68 -11.37
N ILE A 86 -3.77 7.61 -11.28
CA ILE A 86 -4.49 6.34 -11.44
C ILE A 86 -4.27 5.78 -12.85
N ASP A 87 -4.42 6.61 -13.89
CA ASP A 87 -4.27 6.20 -15.28
C ASP A 87 -2.84 5.70 -15.55
N GLN A 88 -1.83 6.43 -15.07
CA GLN A 88 -0.43 6.01 -15.15
C GLN A 88 -0.17 4.74 -14.30
N GLY A 89 -0.84 4.59 -13.15
CA GLY A 89 -0.76 3.40 -12.32
C GLY A 89 -1.30 2.15 -13.03
N VAL A 90 -2.40 2.29 -13.77
CA VAL A 90 -2.94 1.22 -14.62
C VAL A 90 -1.91 0.78 -15.67
N GLU A 91 -1.23 1.73 -16.29
CA GLU A 91 -0.15 1.42 -17.24
C GLU A 91 1.03 0.70 -16.55
N LEU A 92 1.42 1.16 -15.35
CA LEU A 92 2.46 0.48 -14.58
C LEU A 92 2.09 -0.96 -14.25
N VAL A 93 0.83 -1.21 -13.87
CA VAL A 93 0.31 -2.57 -13.61
C VAL A 93 0.39 -3.44 -14.88
N ARG A 94 -0.03 -2.91 -16.03
CA ARG A 94 0.09 -3.61 -17.33
C ARG A 94 1.54 -3.96 -17.68
N ARG A 95 2.50 -3.20 -17.20
CA ARG A 95 3.95 -3.47 -17.32
C ARG A 95 4.49 -4.41 -16.22
N GLY A 96 3.61 -5.03 -15.42
CA GLY A 96 3.95 -5.99 -14.35
C GLY A 96 4.38 -5.35 -13.03
N GLY A 97 4.06 -4.08 -12.81
CA GLY A 97 4.29 -3.38 -11.56
C GLY A 97 3.16 -3.54 -10.55
N PHE A 98 3.34 -2.88 -9.40
CA PHE A 98 2.37 -2.79 -8.33
C PHE A 98 2.05 -1.33 -8.04
N ILE A 99 0.86 -1.08 -7.52
CA ILE A 99 0.42 0.25 -7.06
C ILE A 99 -0.21 0.15 -5.68
N ASP A 100 -0.12 1.24 -4.91
CA ASP A 100 -0.69 1.29 -3.57
C ASP A 100 -1.63 2.49 -3.40
N PHE A 101 -2.80 2.22 -2.85
CA PHE A 101 -3.80 3.23 -2.49
C PHE A 101 -3.78 3.48 -0.99
N THR A 102 -4.08 4.71 -0.56
CA THR A 102 -4.23 5.03 0.85
C THR A 102 -5.70 5.05 1.23
N ALA A 103 -6.04 4.48 2.37
CA ALA A 103 -7.43 4.33 2.80
C ALA A 103 -8.15 5.65 3.09
N GLY A 104 -7.42 6.66 3.55
CA GLY A 104 -7.99 7.95 3.95
C GLY A 104 -7.86 8.20 5.46
N CYS A 105 -8.15 9.43 5.89
CA CYS A 105 -8.05 9.85 7.29
C CYS A 105 -9.41 10.05 7.98
N ASP A 106 -10.50 10.12 7.23
CA ASP A 106 -11.87 10.22 7.73
C ASP A 106 -12.86 9.43 6.86
N ASP A 107 -14.12 9.40 7.25
CA ASP A 107 -15.14 8.60 6.58
C ASP A 107 -15.49 9.18 5.18
N GLN A 108 -15.38 10.49 4.96
CA GLN A 108 -15.64 11.11 3.67
C GLN A 108 -14.51 10.79 2.68
N GLU A 109 -13.27 10.95 3.08
CA GLU A 109 -12.10 10.61 2.27
C GLU A 109 -12.06 9.11 1.96
N LEU A 110 -12.44 8.26 2.92
CA LEU A 110 -12.56 6.82 2.73
C LEU A 110 -13.51 6.48 1.59
N GLU A 111 -14.72 7.05 1.57
CA GLU A 111 -15.71 6.76 0.52
C GLU A 111 -15.19 7.18 -0.87
N VAL A 112 -14.59 8.38 -0.97
CA VAL A 112 -14.00 8.86 -2.22
C VAL A 112 -12.86 7.95 -2.69
N ASN A 113 -11.99 7.52 -1.78
CA ASN A 113 -10.85 6.67 -2.12
C ASN A 113 -11.29 5.25 -2.47
N ALA A 114 -12.35 4.72 -1.81
CA ALA A 114 -12.95 3.44 -2.15
C ALA A 114 -13.58 3.45 -3.55
N ASP A 115 -14.24 4.53 -3.95
CA ASP A 115 -14.78 4.70 -5.31
C ASP A 115 -13.68 4.72 -6.36
N LYS A 116 -12.61 5.49 -6.13
CA LYS A 116 -11.44 5.53 -7.03
C LYS A 116 -10.76 4.17 -7.15
N LEU A 117 -10.61 3.46 -6.03
CA LEU A 117 -10.01 2.13 -6.01
C LEU A 117 -10.87 1.11 -6.75
N ALA A 118 -12.19 1.11 -6.53
CA ALA A 118 -13.12 0.24 -7.25
C ALA A 118 -13.09 0.52 -8.77
N ALA A 119 -13.08 1.80 -9.16
CA ALA A 119 -12.94 2.20 -10.57
C ALA A 119 -11.61 1.77 -11.18
N CYS A 120 -10.50 1.88 -10.43
CA CYS A 120 -9.19 1.39 -10.87
C CYS A 120 -9.20 -0.13 -11.09
N LEU A 121 -9.74 -0.90 -10.14
CA LEU A 121 -9.82 -2.36 -10.21
C LEU A 121 -10.75 -2.87 -11.32
N SER A 122 -11.67 -2.03 -11.82
CA SER A 122 -12.53 -2.36 -12.97
C SER A 122 -11.83 -2.16 -14.33
N GLN A 123 -10.64 -1.58 -14.36
CA GLN A 123 -9.89 -1.38 -15.60
C GLN A 123 -9.34 -2.72 -16.13
N GLU A 124 -9.34 -2.86 -17.46
CA GLU A 124 -8.78 -4.04 -18.12
C GLU A 124 -7.29 -4.24 -17.78
N GLY A 125 -6.94 -5.44 -17.34
CA GLY A 125 -5.58 -5.81 -16.96
C GLY A 125 -5.20 -5.45 -15.52
N VAL A 126 -6.09 -4.82 -14.75
CA VAL A 126 -5.88 -4.53 -13.33
C VAL A 126 -6.60 -5.55 -12.46
N THR A 127 -5.87 -6.18 -11.56
CA THR A 127 -6.43 -7.15 -10.60
C THR A 127 -5.94 -6.86 -9.19
N ALA A 128 -6.62 -7.40 -8.20
CA ALA A 128 -6.22 -7.29 -6.80
C ALA A 128 -4.82 -7.87 -6.52
N ASP A 129 -4.28 -8.70 -7.40
CA ASP A 129 -2.92 -9.25 -7.29
C ASP A 129 -1.81 -8.22 -7.58
N HIS A 130 -2.15 -7.04 -8.12
CA HIS A 130 -1.24 -5.95 -8.45
C HIS A 130 -1.50 -4.66 -7.64
N VAL A 131 -2.54 -4.66 -6.83
CA VAL A 131 -2.95 -3.46 -6.08
C VAL A 131 -2.90 -3.75 -4.59
N THR A 132 -2.34 -2.82 -3.83
CA THR A 132 -2.34 -2.86 -2.37
C THR A 132 -3.01 -1.63 -1.78
N MET A 133 -3.30 -1.70 -0.51
CA MET A 133 -3.73 -0.58 0.30
C MET A 133 -2.85 -0.42 1.51
N SER A 134 -2.57 0.85 1.86
CA SER A 134 -1.93 1.23 3.10
C SER A 134 -2.76 2.26 3.86
N SER A 135 -2.51 2.41 5.15
CA SER A 135 -3.24 3.37 5.98
C SER A 135 -2.55 4.72 6.08
N ASP A 136 -1.26 4.79 5.80
CA ASP A 136 -0.40 5.94 6.14
C ASP A 136 -0.60 6.39 7.61
N ALA A 137 -0.87 5.40 8.50
CA ALA A 137 -1.32 5.64 9.86
C ALA A 137 -0.25 6.31 10.70
N TYR A 138 -0.71 7.23 11.55
CA TYR A 138 0.10 8.01 12.49
C TYR A 138 1.16 8.90 11.83
N GLY A 139 1.21 8.96 10.49
CA GLY A 139 1.92 10.00 9.76
C GLY A 139 1.20 11.34 9.90
N SER A 140 1.96 12.44 10.05
CA SER A 140 1.36 13.77 10.04
C SER A 140 0.85 14.11 8.64
N GLN A 141 -0.44 14.40 8.55
CA GLN A 141 -1.10 14.78 7.31
C GLN A 141 -1.53 16.24 7.40
N PRO A 142 -0.94 17.16 6.59
CA PRO A 142 -1.36 18.53 6.58
C PRO A 142 -2.77 18.68 6.00
N ARG A 143 -3.58 19.51 6.64
CA ARG A 143 -4.87 19.95 6.12
C ARG A 143 -4.70 21.34 5.51
N PHE A 144 -5.25 21.51 4.32
CA PHE A 144 -5.19 22.77 3.59
C PHE A 144 -6.60 23.36 3.46
N ASP A 145 -6.69 24.68 3.46
CA ASP A 145 -7.90 25.40 3.10
C ASP A 145 -8.05 25.52 1.57
N ASP A 146 -9.15 26.16 1.13
CA ASP A 146 -9.44 26.37 -0.29
C ASP A 146 -8.40 27.26 -1.01
N LYS A 147 -7.55 27.96 -0.26
CA LYS A 147 -6.45 28.79 -0.79
C LYS A 147 -5.11 28.04 -0.84
N GLY A 148 -5.09 26.80 -0.34
CA GLY A 148 -3.88 25.99 -0.25
C GLY A 148 -2.99 26.30 0.95
N GLU A 149 -3.47 27.08 1.93
CA GLU A 149 -2.76 27.35 3.17
C GLU A 149 -2.94 26.21 4.17
N CYS A 150 -1.86 25.82 4.83
CA CYS A 150 -1.90 24.75 5.84
C CYS A 150 -2.61 25.25 7.11
N ILE A 151 -3.81 24.73 7.38
CA ILE A 151 -4.64 25.11 8.53
C ILE A 151 -4.51 24.16 9.73
N GLY A 152 -3.70 23.11 9.63
CA GLY A 152 -3.48 22.18 10.73
C GLY A 152 -2.94 20.84 10.26
N LEU A 153 -2.80 19.94 11.23
CA LEU A 153 -2.37 18.56 11.00
C LEU A 153 -3.45 17.59 11.46
N THR A 154 -3.59 16.50 10.73
CA THR A 154 -4.39 15.33 11.13
C THR A 154 -3.54 14.07 11.04
N TYR A 155 -4.11 12.93 11.40
CA TYR A 155 -3.46 11.62 11.26
C TYR A 155 -4.47 10.60 10.78
N ALA A 156 -4.01 9.66 9.97
CA ALA A 156 -4.82 8.52 9.56
C ALA A 156 -4.80 7.42 10.63
N SER A 157 -5.88 6.65 10.70
CA SER A 157 -5.99 5.50 11.59
C SER A 157 -6.02 4.19 10.80
N PRO A 158 -5.35 3.12 11.26
CA PRO A 158 -5.39 1.81 10.59
C PRO A 158 -6.81 1.23 10.44
N LYS A 159 -7.77 1.68 11.26
CA LYS A 159 -9.18 1.25 11.18
C LYS A 159 -9.80 1.45 9.81
N TYR A 160 -9.33 2.45 9.06
CA TYR A 160 -9.84 2.77 7.73
C TYR A 160 -9.50 1.70 6.68
N LEU A 161 -8.45 0.90 6.86
CA LEU A 161 -8.18 -0.25 6.02
C LEU A 161 -9.34 -1.26 6.06
N HIS A 162 -9.78 -1.64 7.26
CA HIS A 162 -10.90 -2.57 7.42
C HIS A 162 -12.23 -1.96 6.90
N LYS A 163 -12.49 -0.69 7.19
CA LYS A 163 -13.67 0.02 6.68
C LYS A 163 -13.69 0.07 5.14
N THR A 164 -12.54 0.23 4.49
CA THR A 164 -12.47 0.21 3.02
C THR A 164 -12.83 -1.16 2.46
N ILE A 165 -12.36 -2.26 3.09
CA ILE A 165 -12.80 -3.61 2.69
C ILE A 165 -14.33 -3.74 2.78
N GLN A 166 -14.93 -3.30 3.89
CA GLN A 166 -16.39 -3.27 4.02
C GLN A 166 -17.05 -2.43 2.91
N GLY A 167 -16.47 -1.28 2.58
CA GLY A 167 -16.95 -0.39 1.50
C GLY A 167 -16.85 -1.04 0.11
N LEU A 168 -15.78 -1.74 -0.20
CA LEU A 168 -15.59 -2.45 -1.47
C LEU A 168 -16.58 -3.62 -1.62
N VAL A 169 -16.77 -4.40 -0.55
CA VAL A 169 -17.75 -5.50 -0.54
C VAL A 169 -19.17 -4.97 -0.72
N LYS A 170 -19.54 -3.86 -0.08
CA LYS A 170 -20.84 -3.19 -0.31
C LYS A 170 -21.03 -2.73 -1.76
N ARG A 171 -19.95 -2.42 -2.48
CA ARG A 171 -19.93 -2.07 -3.90
C ARG A 171 -19.97 -3.30 -4.83
N GLY A 172 -20.08 -4.51 -4.26
CA GLY A 172 -20.21 -5.77 -5.00
C GLY A 172 -18.89 -6.47 -5.30
N MET A 173 -17.77 -6.00 -4.75
CA MET A 173 -16.50 -6.72 -4.87
C MET A 173 -16.54 -8.02 -4.04
N PRO A 174 -16.15 -9.19 -4.58
CA PRO A 174 -16.03 -10.42 -3.80
C PRO A 174 -15.08 -10.22 -2.61
N LEU A 175 -15.44 -10.75 -1.44
CA LEU A 175 -14.66 -10.56 -0.21
C LEU A 175 -13.22 -11.06 -0.38
N GLU A 176 -13.03 -12.20 -1.02
CA GLU A 176 -11.72 -12.80 -1.26
C GLU A 176 -10.81 -11.86 -2.08
N GLU A 177 -11.37 -11.20 -3.09
CA GLU A 177 -10.63 -10.24 -3.92
C GLU A 177 -10.31 -8.96 -3.13
N ALA A 178 -11.27 -8.44 -2.36
CA ALA A 178 -11.03 -7.28 -1.50
C ALA A 178 -9.94 -7.56 -0.46
N LEU A 179 -9.93 -8.73 0.14
CA LEU A 179 -8.93 -9.13 1.15
C LEU A 179 -7.51 -9.23 0.57
N LYS A 180 -7.34 -9.59 -0.69
CA LYS A 180 -6.01 -9.64 -1.33
C LYS A 180 -5.24 -8.33 -1.19
N LEU A 181 -5.94 -7.19 -1.29
CA LEU A 181 -5.35 -5.85 -1.18
C LEU A 181 -4.57 -5.62 0.12
N LEU A 182 -4.94 -6.33 1.19
CA LEU A 182 -4.37 -6.19 2.54
C LEU A 182 -3.63 -7.44 3.03
N THR A 183 -3.68 -8.54 2.28
CA THR A 183 -3.15 -9.82 2.76
C THR A 183 -2.16 -10.43 1.77
N THR A 184 -2.65 -11.12 0.75
CA THR A 184 -1.83 -11.89 -0.19
C THR A 184 -0.93 -11.00 -1.05
N THR A 185 -1.47 -9.90 -1.58
CA THR A 185 -0.70 -9.00 -2.45
C THR A 185 0.43 -8.29 -1.72
N PRO A 186 0.24 -7.64 -0.56
CA PRO A 186 1.36 -7.11 0.19
C PRO A 186 2.34 -8.19 0.66
N ALA A 187 1.87 -9.40 1.03
CA ALA A 187 2.75 -10.50 1.36
C ALA A 187 3.65 -10.91 0.19
N ASN A 188 3.11 -10.94 -1.03
CA ASN A 188 3.87 -11.20 -2.25
C ASN A 188 4.95 -10.13 -2.48
N ILE A 189 4.57 -8.85 -2.46
CA ILE A 189 5.50 -7.72 -2.64
C ILE A 189 6.63 -7.76 -1.60
N LEU A 190 6.31 -8.13 -0.37
CA LEU A 190 7.26 -8.20 0.75
C LEU A 190 8.07 -9.52 0.79
N GLY A 191 7.92 -10.40 -0.20
CA GLY A 191 8.61 -11.69 -0.25
C GLY A 191 8.19 -12.63 0.89
N LYS A 192 6.92 -12.59 1.31
CA LYS A 192 6.34 -13.39 2.40
C LYS A 192 5.24 -14.33 1.91
N THR A 193 5.17 -14.59 0.62
CA THR A 193 4.21 -15.54 0.03
C THR A 193 4.27 -16.89 0.73
N GLY A 194 3.11 -17.44 1.09
CA GLY A 194 3.00 -18.70 1.82
C GLY A 194 3.38 -18.64 3.31
N VAL A 195 3.94 -17.51 3.77
CA VAL A 195 4.30 -17.30 5.18
C VAL A 195 3.32 -16.34 5.87
N LYS A 196 2.83 -15.34 5.13
CA LYS A 196 1.87 -14.33 5.58
C LYS A 196 0.80 -14.11 4.52
N GLY A 197 -0.31 -13.49 4.93
CA GLY A 197 -1.40 -13.13 4.04
C GLY A 197 -2.23 -14.31 3.50
N CYS A 198 -2.09 -15.48 4.09
CA CYS A 198 -2.82 -16.68 3.70
C CYS A 198 -3.11 -17.58 4.90
N VAL A 199 -4.11 -18.45 4.76
CA VAL A 199 -4.40 -19.53 5.70
C VAL A 199 -3.90 -20.83 5.05
N ALA A 200 -2.71 -21.27 5.45
CA ALA A 200 -2.06 -22.46 4.91
C ALA A 200 -1.22 -23.15 5.98
N GLN A 201 -0.96 -24.46 5.80
CA GLN A 201 -0.06 -25.18 6.68
C GLN A 201 1.37 -24.60 6.60
N GLY A 202 1.95 -24.26 7.74
CA GLY A 202 3.27 -23.64 7.85
C GLY A 202 3.26 -22.11 7.78
N ALA A 203 2.14 -21.48 7.44
CA ALA A 203 2.00 -20.03 7.52
C ALA A 203 1.91 -19.54 8.98
N GLY A 204 2.28 -18.29 9.19
CA GLY A 204 2.13 -17.65 10.50
C GLY A 204 0.65 -17.54 10.89
N ALA A 205 0.31 -17.96 12.11
CA ALA A 205 -1.06 -17.92 12.61
C ALA A 205 -1.47 -16.50 13.03
N ASP A 206 -1.52 -15.59 12.06
CA ASP A 206 -2.09 -14.25 12.17
C ASP A 206 -3.46 -14.28 11.50
N LEU A 207 -4.51 -14.44 12.29
CA LEU A 207 -5.86 -14.73 11.81
C LEU A 207 -6.85 -13.69 12.32
N LEU A 208 -7.75 -13.27 11.44
CA LEU A 208 -8.85 -12.39 11.75
C LEU A 208 -10.16 -13.19 11.62
N VAL A 209 -10.99 -13.17 12.67
CA VAL A 209 -12.34 -13.75 12.63
C VAL A 209 -13.31 -12.62 12.42
N LEU A 210 -14.07 -12.73 11.33
CA LEU A 210 -15.07 -11.74 10.93
C LEU A 210 -16.47 -12.33 11.12
N GLY A 211 -17.34 -11.60 11.79
CA GLY A 211 -18.75 -11.91 11.94
C GLY A 211 -19.62 -11.23 10.90
N GLU A 212 -20.89 -11.07 11.23
CA GLU A 212 -21.89 -10.41 10.37
C GLU A 212 -21.46 -8.98 10.04
N GLY A 213 -21.67 -8.56 8.79
CA GLY A 213 -21.26 -7.24 8.31
C GLY A 213 -19.75 -7.03 8.32
N LEU A 214 -18.97 -8.11 8.36
CA LEU A 214 -17.50 -8.11 8.47
C LEU A 214 -17.02 -7.47 9.79
N ALA A 215 -17.82 -7.51 10.87
CA ALA A 215 -17.39 -7.06 12.19
C ALA A 215 -16.22 -7.92 12.70
N ILE A 216 -15.21 -7.28 13.30
CA ILE A 216 -14.08 -8.01 13.88
C ILE A 216 -14.50 -8.65 15.20
N GLU A 217 -14.60 -9.97 15.25
CA GLU A 217 -14.96 -10.74 16.44
C GLU A 217 -13.75 -11.34 17.15
N GLY A 218 -12.70 -11.67 16.40
CA GLY A 218 -11.49 -12.26 16.95
C GLY A 218 -10.24 -11.89 16.19
N LEU A 219 -9.12 -11.83 16.90
CA LEU A 219 -7.79 -11.61 16.35
C LEU A 219 -6.80 -12.55 17.01
N PHE A 220 -6.08 -13.29 16.20
CA PHE A 220 -4.93 -14.08 16.61
C PHE A 220 -3.67 -13.47 16.02
N ALA A 221 -2.66 -13.27 16.85
CA ALA A 221 -1.35 -12.78 16.45
C ALA A 221 -0.28 -13.83 16.83
N ARG A 222 0.39 -14.40 15.85
CA ARG A 222 1.37 -15.49 16.03
C ARG A 222 0.81 -16.65 16.87
N GLY A 223 -0.44 -17.05 16.60
CA GLY A 223 -1.15 -18.12 17.30
C GLY A 223 -1.65 -17.78 18.70
N ARG A 224 -1.49 -16.53 19.17
CA ARG A 224 -1.98 -16.08 20.48
C ARG A 224 -3.23 -15.21 20.28
N THR A 225 -4.27 -15.46 21.06
CA THR A 225 -5.50 -14.67 21.02
C THR A 225 -5.23 -13.26 21.53
N ALA A 226 -5.34 -12.27 20.64
CA ALA A 226 -5.15 -10.86 20.97
C ALA A 226 -6.46 -10.13 21.24
N LEU A 227 -7.55 -10.54 20.54
CA LEU A 227 -8.90 -10.03 20.76
C LEU A 227 -9.89 -11.19 20.58
N TRP A 228 -10.92 -11.25 21.41
CA TRP A 228 -12.01 -12.20 21.28
C TRP A 228 -13.31 -11.61 21.81
N GLN A 229 -14.37 -11.66 21.02
CA GLN A 229 -15.72 -11.16 21.35
C GLN A 229 -15.69 -9.75 21.97
N GLY A 230 -14.99 -8.82 21.31
CA GLY A 230 -14.86 -7.43 21.74
C GLY A 230 -13.93 -7.19 22.94
N LYS A 231 -13.36 -8.24 23.53
CA LYS A 231 -12.44 -8.12 24.67
C LYS A 231 -10.98 -8.19 24.20
N THR A 232 -10.22 -7.13 24.41
CA THR A 232 -8.77 -7.10 24.17
C THR A 232 -8.06 -7.94 25.25
N LEU A 233 -7.31 -8.95 24.82
CA LEU A 233 -6.60 -9.91 25.69
C LEU A 233 -5.09 -9.69 25.68
N MET A 234 -4.56 -8.99 24.67
CA MET A 234 -3.16 -8.58 24.59
C MET A 234 -3.09 -7.08 24.46
N LYS A 235 -2.19 -6.48 25.21
CA LYS A 235 -1.91 -5.04 25.12
C LYS A 235 -0.52 -4.80 24.57
N GLY A 236 -0.32 -3.70 23.91
CA GLY A 236 0.98 -3.21 23.48
C GLY A 236 1.83 -2.74 24.66
N LYS A 237 3.10 -2.47 24.41
CA LYS A 237 4.05 -2.06 25.46
C LYS A 237 3.65 -0.76 26.17
N PHE A 238 2.84 0.09 25.51
CA PHE A 238 2.46 1.42 25.99
C PHE A 238 0.94 1.59 26.16
N GLU A 239 0.18 0.47 26.26
CA GLU A 239 -1.27 0.46 26.44
C GLU A 239 -1.69 -0.02 27.84
#